data_5ad6b05c64364632257dea5eb05e653c
#
_entry.id   5ad6b05c64364632257dea5eb05e653c
#
_cell.length_a   1.000
_cell.length_b   1.000
_cell.length_c   1.000
_cell.angle_alpha   90.00
_cell.angle_beta   90.00
_cell.angle_gamma   90.00
#
_symmetry.space_group_name_H-M   'P 1'
#
loop_
_entity.id
_entity.type
_entity.pdbx_description
1 polymer ?
#
loop_
_entity_poly.entity_id
_entity_poly.type
_entity_poly.pdbx_seq_one_letter_code
_entity_poly.pdbx_strand_id
1 'polypeptide(L)'
;MSELLIKLWQNGILQLGIWETVYMTLISTFFAYLIGLPVGLILRMTDRDGIHPIGWLNRTLGIIVNALRSIPFIILMVAMLPVAKAIVGTSLSNRAVIVTLVIAAAPYVARMVESAAKEVDAGVIEAALSMGASTLRIIWKVIIPEAKPALITGAVISTVTILGYSAMAGTIGGGGLGQIAITYGYQKYDDQIVWLCVALTILIVQILQEFGMYIARRTDRRAHS
;
A
#
# COMPACT_ATOMS: atom_id res chain seq x y z
N MET A 1 -5.12 -5.87 34.77
CA MET A 1 -4.12 -5.35 33.81
C MET A 1 -2.78 -5.96 34.20
N SER A 2 -2.11 -6.65 33.28
CA SER A 2 -0.85 -7.34 33.62
C SER A 2 0.23 -6.33 34.03
N GLU A 3 1.09 -6.70 35.01
CA GLU A 3 2.21 -5.84 35.40
C GLU A 3 3.11 -5.51 34.20
N LEU A 4 3.23 -6.44 33.25
CA LEU A 4 4.01 -6.26 32.04
C LEU A 4 3.41 -5.16 31.15
N LEU A 5 2.10 -5.10 31.02
CA LEU A 5 1.41 -4.07 30.23
C LEU A 5 1.64 -2.67 30.82
N ILE A 6 1.59 -2.52 32.15
CA ILE A 6 1.89 -1.25 32.81
C ILE A 6 3.34 -0.81 32.53
N LYS A 7 4.30 -1.75 32.63
CA LYS A 7 5.72 -1.49 32.31
C LYS A 7 5.91 -1.08 30.84
N LEU A 8 5.25 -1.74 29.89
CA LEU A 8 5.34 -1.40 28.47
C LEU A 8 4.81 0.01 28.16
N TRP A 9 3.74 0.42 28.86
CA TRP A 9 3.20 1.77 28.75
C TRP A 9 4.13 2.81 29.37
N GLN A 10 4.62 2.58 30.60
CA GLN A 10 5.51 3.50 31.32
C GLN A 10 6.86 3.68 30.62
N ASN A 11 7.39 2.62 30.00
CA ASN A 11 8.64 2.66 29.25
C ASN A 11 8.48 3.23 27.83
N GLY A 12 7.29 3.66 27.41
CA GLY A 12 7.05 4.22 26.08
C GLY A 12 7.06 3.20 24.93
N ILE A 13 7.14 1.89 25.22
CA ILE A 13 7.26 0.84 24.19
C ILE A 13 5.98 0.75 23.35
N LEU A 14 4.80 0.87 23.97
CA LEU A 14 3.52 0.86 23.24
C LEU A 14 3.37 2.09 22.36
N GLN A 15 3.72 3.28 22.85
CA GLN A 15 3.68 4.52 22.10
C GLN A 15 4.62 4.47 20.89
N LEU A 16 5.84 3.95 21.10
CA LEU A 16 6.80 3.74 20.02
C LEU A 16 6.24 2.75 18.99
N GLY A 17 5.64 1.64 19.43
CA GLY A 17 5.06 0.64 18.54
C GLY A 17 3.92 1.19 17.69
N ILE A 18 3.06 2.05 18.26
CA ILE A 18 2.00 2.75 17.50
C ILE A 18 2.64 3.65 16.43
N TRP A 19 3.61 4.47 16.83
CA TRP A 19 4.31 5.38 15.93
C TRP A 19 5.00 4.62 14.79
N GLU A 20 5.72 3.56 15.10
CA GLU A 20 6.41 2.73 14.12
C GLU A 20 5.45 2.08 13.13
N THR A 21 4.31 1.56 13.59
CA THR A 21 3.28 0.98 12.73
C THR A 21 2.74 2.02 11.74
N VAL A 22 2.36 3.20 12.23
CA VAL A 22 1.83 4.29 11.38
C VAL A 22 2.89 4.80 10.41
N TYR A 23 4.09 5.07 10.90
CA TYR A 23 5.21 5.57 10.11
C TYR A 23 5.59 4.59 8.98
N MET A 24 5.81 3.31 9.31
CA MET A 24 6.15 2.29 8.30
C MET A 24 5.04 2.17 7.25
N THR A 25 3.79 2.15 7.68
CA THR A 25 2.63 2.04 6.76
C THR A 25 2.56 3.22 5.80
N LEU A 26 2.59 4.45 6.31
CA LEU A 26 2.43 5.65 5.48
C LEU A 26 3.59 5.84 4.50
N ILE A 27 4.82 5.66 4.97
CA ILE A 27 6.00 5.79 4.09
C ILE A 27 5.99 4.68 3.03
N SER A 28 5.69 3.44 3.42
CA SER A 28 5.62 2.35 2.44
C SER A 28 4.51 2.56 1.42
N THR A 29 3.35 3.07 1.83
CA THR A 29 2.25 3.43 0.92
C THR A 29 2.69 4.51 -0.06
N PHE A 30 3.33 5.56 0.42
CA PHE A 30 3.82 6.64 -0.43
C PHE A 30 4.77 6.13 -1.53
N PHE A 31 5.79 5.36 -1.16
CA PHE A 31 6.74 4.80 -2.13
C PHE A 31 6.12 3.72 -3.02
N ALA A 32 5.20 2.92 -2.49
CA ALA A 32 4.46 1.95 -3.30
C ALA A 32 3.62 2.64 -4.38
N TYR A 33 3.01 3.79 -4.07
CA TYR A 33 2.30 4.61 -5.06
C TYR A 33 3.23 5.32 -6.03
N LEU A 34 4.39 5.79 -5.59
CA LEU A 34 5.38 6.42 -6.46
C LEU A 34 5.85 5.47 -7.57
N ILE A 35 5.92 4.17 -7.29
CA ILE A 35 6.28 3.12 -8.24
C ILE A 35 5.04 2.56 -8.95
N GLY A 36 4.01 2.23 -8.18
CA GLY A 36 2.82 1.53 -8.67
C GLY A 36 1.94 2.38 -9.59
N LEU A 37 1.83 3.69 -9.34
CA LEU A 37 1.02 4.58 -10.18
C LEU A 37 1.53 4.66 -11.63
N PRO A 38 2.81 4.95 -11.91
CA PRO A 38 3.29 4.92 -13.28
C PRO A 38 3.20 3.53 -13.92
N VAL A 39 3.49 2.46 -13.18
CA VAL A 39 3.38 1.08 -13.72
C VAL A 39 1.92 0.74 -14.07
N GLY A 40 0.97 1.08 -13.21
CA GLY A 40 -0.46 0.85 -13.46
C GLY A 40 -0.99 1.66 -14.65
N LEU A 41 -0.57 2.91 -14.79
CA LEU A 41 -0.90 3.73 -15.95
C LEU A 41 -0.29 3.17 -17.24
N ILE A 42 0.96 2.71 -17.23
CA ILE A 42 1.60 2.05 -18.38
C ILE A 42 0.81 0.79 -18.76
N LEU A 43 0.41 -0.05 -17.80
CA LEU A 43 -0.42 -1.23 -18.06
C LEU A 43 -1.74 -0.84 -18.74
N ARG A 44 -2.42 0.21 -18.27
CA ARG A 44 -3.67 0.69 -18.88
C ARG A 44 -3.46 1.24 -20.29
N MET A 45 -2.37 2.03 -20.50
CA MET A 45 -2.08 2.64 -21.81
C MET A 45 -1.70 1.61 -22.85
N THR A 46 -1.02 0.54 -22.46
CA THR A 46 -0.51 -0.50 -23.36
C THR A 46 -1.44 -1.69 -23.52
N ASP A 47 -2.60 -1.71 -22.83
CA ASP A 47 -3.63 -2.72 -22.98
C ASP A 47 -4.21 -2.72 -24.41
N ARG A 48 -4.91 -3.80 -24.78
CA ARG A 48 -5.54 -3.93 -26.13
C ARG A 48 -6.49 -2.78 -26.43
N ASP A 49 -7.24 -2.31 -25.44
CA ASP A 49 -8.17 -1.18 -25.51
C ASP A 49 -7.54 0.11 -24.97
N GLY A 50 -6.22 0.18 -24.93
CA GLY A 50 -5.45 1.34 -24.47
C GLY A 50 -5.18 2.34 -25.60
N ILE A 51 -4.65 3.52 -25.22
CA ILE A 51 -4.31 4.59 -26.20
C ILE A 51 -3.16 4.16 -27.14
N HIS A 52 -2.21 3.38 -26.62
CA HIS A 52 -1.08 2.83 -27.37
C HIS A 52 -0.93 1.34 -27.10
N PRO A 53 -1.68 0.47 -27.80
CA PRO A 53 -1.61 -0.96 -27.59
C PRO A 53 -0.21 -1.51 -27.91
N ILE A 54 0.53 -1.97 -26.87
CA ILE A 54 1.85 -2.58 -27.01
C ILE A 54 1.80 -3.93 -26.30
N GLY A 55 1.31 -4.96 -27.02
CA GLY A 55 0.99 -6.26 -26.45
C GLY A 55 2.14 -6.96 -25.71
N TRP A 56 3.38 -6.88 -26.25
CA TRP A 56 4.54 -7.50 -25.59
C TRP A 56 4.87 -6.81 -24.25
N LEU A 57 4.82 -5.47 -24.20
CA LEU A 57 5.12 -4.69 -22.99
C LEU A 57 4.05 -4.92 -21.92
N ASN A 58 2.77 -4.84 -22.30
CA ASN A 58 1.65 -5.11 -21.40
C ASN A 58 1.74 -6.51 -20.83
N ARG A 59 1.98 -7.53 -21.67
CA ARG A 59 2.09 -8.92 -21.25
C ARG A 59 3.27 -9.13 -20.29
N THR A 60 4.44 -8.60 -20.60
CA THR A 60 5.65 -8.76 -19.76
C THR A 60 5.45 -8.09 -18.40
N LEU A 61 5.03 -6.82 -18.37
CA LEU A 61 4.74 -6.11 -17.11
C LEU A 61 3.62 -6.80 -16.34
N GLY A 62 2.57 -7.23 -17.03
CA GLY A 62 1.46 -7.96 -16.42
C GLY A 62 1.89 -9.26 -15.75
N ILE A 63 2.79 -10.04 -16.39
CA ILE A 63 3.35 -11.27 -15.81
C ILE A 63 4.18 -10.95 -14.57
N ILE A 64 5.07 -9.95 -14.62
CA ILE A 64 5.92 -9.56 -13.48
C ILE A 64 5.04 -9.13 -12.30
N VAL A 65 4.08 -8.23 -12.54
CA VAL A 65 3.17 -7.74 -11.51
C VAL A 65 2.35 -8.88 -10.90
N ASN A 66 1.83 -9.80 -11.71
CA ASN A 66 1.07 -10.94 -11.22
C ASN A 66 1.94 -11.93 -10.45
N ALA A 67 3.15 -12.23 -10.92
CA ALA A 67 4.07 -13.14 -10.24
C ALA A 67 4.42 -12.62 -8.84
N LEU A 68 4.79 -11.34 -8.71
CA LEU A 68 5.11 -10.74 -7.41
C LEU A 68 3.92 -10.73 -6.44
N ARG A 69 2.69 -10.53 -6.95
CA ARG A 69 1.46 -10.58 -6.15
C ARG A 69 1.06 -12.01 -5.74
N SER A 70 1.51 -13.01 -6.47
CA SER A 70 1.19 -14.42 -6.17
C SER A 70 2.04 -14.98 -5.02
N ILE A 71 3.13 -14.30 -4.66
CA ILE A 71 4.01 -14.75 -3.58
C ILE A 71 3.39 -14.31 -2.24
N PRO A 72 3.21 -15.22 -1.26
CA PRO A 72 2.80 -14.82 0.08
C PRO A 72 3.74 -13.76 0.66
N PHE A 73 3.17 -12.70 1.26
CA PHE A 73 3.96 -11.55 1.72
C PHE A 73 5.15 -11.95 2.60
N ILE A 74 4.94 -12.85 3.56
CA ILE A 74 6.00 -13.26 4.49
C ILE A 74 7.19 -13.92 3.77
N ILE A 75 6.91 -14.69 2.71
CA ILE A 75 7.96 -15.33 1.89
C ILE A 75 8.70 -14.28 1.08
N LEU A 76 7.97 -13.38 0.43
CA LEU A 76 8.56 -12.30 -0.35
C LEU A 76 9.42 -11.38 0.52
N MET A 77 8.95 -11.07 1.74
CA MET A 77 9.68 -10.25 2.68
C MET A 77 11.02 -10.88 3.05
N VAL A 78 11.04 -12.18 3.41
CA VAL A 78 12.28 -12.90 3.73
C VAL A 78 13.22 -12.95 2.52
N ALA A 79 12.69 -13.22 1.33
CA ALA A 79 13.47 -13.24 0.09
C ALA A 79 14.09 -11.87 -0.25
N MET A 80 13.45 -10.78 0.16
CA MET A 80 13.91 -9.41 -0.10
C MET A 80 14.81 -8.83 1.00
N LEU A 81 15.06 -9.53 2.11
CA LEU A 81 15.99 -9.07 3.15
C LEU A 81 17.40 -8.75 2.63
N PRO A 82 18.00 -9.54 1.71
CA PRO A 82 19.30 -9.19 1.12
C PRO A 82 19.25 -7.87 0.33
N VAL A 83 18.16 -7.62 -0.40
CA VAL A 83 17.95 -6.38 -1.16
C VAL A 83 17.79 -5.20 -0.19
N ALA A 84 16.99 -5.36 0.85
CA ALA A 84 16.83 -4.34 1.90
C ALA A 84 18.18 -4.02 2.55
N LYS A 85 18.99 -5.04 2.88
CA LYS A 85 20.34 -4.86 3.42
C LYS A 85 21.26 -4.09 2.47
N ALA A 86 21.20 -4.37 1.18
CA ALA A 86 21.99 -3.65 0.19
C ALA A 86 21.62 -2.16 0.10
N ILE A 87 20.35 -1.81 0.32
CA ILE A 87 19.85 -0.43 0.23
C ILE A 87 20.08 0.35 1.53
N VAL A 88 19.78 -0.25 2.70
CA VAL A 88 19.77 0.46 3.98
C VAL A 88 20.88 0.03 4.95
N GLY A 89 21.75 -0.89 4.53
CA GLY A 89 22.91 -1.37 5.31
C GLY A 89 22.59 -2.45 6.35
N THR A 90 21.31 -2.71 6.65
CA THR A 90 20.88 -3.72 7.62
C THR A 90 19.63 -4.43 7.14
N SER A 91 19.43 -5.69 7.55
CA SER A 91 18.21 -6.45 7.26
C SER A 91 17.18 -6.39 8.40
N LEU A 92 17.58 -5.98 9.60
CA LEU A 92 16.74 -5.98 10.81
C LEU A 92 16.58 -4.54 11.30
N SER A 93 15.65 -3.80 10.68
CA SER A 93 15.28 -2.44 11.10
C SER A 93 13.98 -2.02 10.42
N ASN A 94 13.32 -1.01 10.97
CA ASN A 94 12.12 -0.42 10.38
C ASN A 94 12.36 0.08 8.94
N ARG A 95 13.56 0.58 8.64
CA ARG A 95 13.93 1.00 7.28
C ARG A 95 14.02 -0.18 6.31
N ALA A 96 14.57 -1.31 6.75
CA ALA A 96 14.61 -2.53 5.93
C ALA A 96 13.19 -3.07 5.68
N VAL A 97 12.32 -3.03 6.69
CA VAL A 97 10.90 -3.39 6.56
C VAL A 97 10.19 -2.49 5.56
N ILE A 98 10.41 -1.18 5.59
CA ILE A 98 9.82 -0.26 4.60
C ILE A 98 10.22 -0.66 3.18
N VAL A 99 11.49 -0.99 2.92
CA VAL A 99 11.93 -1.43 1.59
C VAL A 99 11.19 -2.69 1.15
N THR A 100 11.09 -3.69 2.03
CA THR A 100 10.37 -4.94 1.69
C THR A 100 8.87 -4.73 1.50
N LEU A 101 8.24 -3.88 2.31
CA LEU A 101 6.84 -3.49 2.17
C LEU A 101 6.58 -2.79 0.82
N VAL A 102 7.46 -1.88 0.42
CA VAL A 102 7.35 -1.18 -0.88
C VAL A 102 7.44 -2.16 -2.05
N ILE A 103 8.42 -3.07 -2.03
CA ILE A 103 8.58 -4.09 -3.09
C ILE A 103 7.34 -4.99 -3.19
N ALA A 104 6.78 -5.39 -2.06
CA ALA A 104 5.59 -6.23 -2.03
C ALA A 104 4.31 -5.49 -2.43
N ALA A 105 4.17 -4.22 -2.04
CA ALA A 105 2.96 -3.45 -2.25
C ALA A 105 2.90 -2.79 -3.63
N ALA A 106 4.02 -2.39 -4.23
CA ALA A 106 4.03 -1.68 -5.51
C ALA A 106 3.31 -2.44 -6.65
N PRO A 107 3.46 -3.78 -6.82
CA PRO A 107 2.70 -4.54 -7.80
C PRO A 107 1.19 -4.56 -7.53
N TYR A 108 0.80 -4.59 -6.26
CA TYR A 108 -0.59 -4.51 -5.85
C TYR A 108 -1.18 -3.14 -6.19
N VAL A 109 -0.49 -2.07 -5.83
CA VAL A 109 -0.85 -0.68 -6.17
C VAL A 109 -0.95 -0.50 -7.68
N ALA A 110 -0.03 -1.05 -8.47
CA ALA A 110 -0.07 -0.97 -9.93
C ALA A 110 -1.38 -1.54 -10.49
N ARG A 111 -1.86 -2.67 -9.96
CA ARG A 111 -3.17 -3.24 -10.36
C ARG A 111 -4.36 -2.40 -9.90
N MET A 112 -4.30 -1.82 -8.72
CA MET A 112 -5.35 -0.91 -8.25
C MET A 112 -5.45 0.32 -9.15
N VAL A 113 -4.31 0.90 -9.53
CA VAL A 113 -4.25 2.04 -10.45
C VAL A 113 -4.74 1.67 -11.85
N GLU A 114 -4.30 0.54 -12.39
CA GLU A 114 -4.79 0.03 -13.68
C GLU A 114 -6.31 -0.14 -13.67
N SER A 115 -6.87 -0.74 -12.60
CA SER A 115 -8.31 -0.91 -12.44
C SER A 115 -9.04 0.42 -12.38
N ALA A 116 -8.57 1.36 -11.56
CA ALA A 116 -9.16 2.70 -11.45
C ALA A 116 -9.11 3.45 -12.79
N ALA A 117 -8.02 3.33 -13.55
CA ALA A 117 -7.89 3.96 -14.86
C ALA A 117 -8.76 3.29 -15.94
N LYS A 118 -9.18 2.02 -15.75
CA LYS A 118 -10.15 1.33 -16.64
C LYS A 118 -11.60 1.78 -16.44
N GLU A 119 -11.91 2.39 -15.29
CA GLU A 119 -13.26 2.93 -15.02
C GLU A 119 -13.55 4.25 -15.76
N VAL A 120 -12.51 4.85 -16.35
CA VAL A 120 -12.67 6.08 -17.15
C VAL A 120 -13.38 5.75 -18.47
N ASP A 121 -14.43 6.50 -18.77
CA ASP A 121 -15.23 6.31 -19.98
C ASP A 121 -14.37 6.45 -21.26
N ALA A 122 -14.49 5.47 -22.17
CA ALA A 122 -13.73 5.44 -23.41
C ALA A 122 -14.06 6.64 -24.31
N GLY A 123 -15.32 7.09 -24.32
CA GLY A 123 -15.75 8.22 -25.12
C GLY A 123 -15.07 9.53 -24.74
N VAL A 124 -14.78 9.74 -23.45
CA VAL A 124 -14.03 10.92 -22.99
C VAL A 124 -12.59 10.87 -23.50
N ILE A 125 -11.99 9.68 -23.49
CA ILE A 125 -10.63 9.47 -24.02
C ILE A 125 -10.60 9.68 -25.53
N GLU A 126 -11.56 9.12 -26.27
CA GLU A 126 -11.70 9.28 -27.72
C GLU A 126 -11.94 10.74 -28.13
N ALA A 127 -12.77 11.45 -27.40
CA ALA A 127 -12.99 12.89 -27.63
C ALA A 127 -11.69 13.69 -27.47
N ALA A 128 -10.91 13.40 -26.42
CA ALA A 128 -9.62 14.06 -26.21
C ALA A 128 -8.61 13.73 -27.32
N LEU A 129 -8.58 12.49 -27.81
CA LEU A 129 -7.75 12.07 -28.94
C LEU A 129 -8.16 12.79 -30.23
N SER A 130 -9.46 12.89 -30.51
CA SER A 130 -10.00 13.59 -31.67
C SER A 130 -9.66 15.09 -31.70
N MET A 131 -9.51 15.69 -30.50
CA MET A 131 -9.03 17.07 -30.35
C MET A 131 -7.49 17.21 -30.46
N GLY A 132 -6.77 16.15 -30.78
CA GLY A 132 -5.31 16.16 -30.95
C GLY A 132 -4.53 16.23 -29.63
N ALA A 133 -5.11 15.81 -28.49
CA ALA A 133 -4.40 15.81 -27.23
C ALA A 133 -3.31 14.73 -27.22
N SER A 134 -2.10 15.09 -26.76
CA SER A 134 -1.03 14.12 -26.58
C SER A 134 -1.32 13.14 -25.45
N THR A 135 -0.76 11.94 -25.50
CA THR A 135 -0.93 10.89 -24.48
C THR A 135 -0.68 11.39 -23.05
N LEU A 136 0.40 12.13 -22.83
CA LEU A 136 0.70 12.69 -21.51
C LEU A 136 -0.39 13.69 -21.07
N ARG A 137 -0.93 14.49 -22.00
CA ARG A 137 -2.02 15.41 -21.68
C ARG A 137 -3.31 14.65 -21.32
N ILE A 138 -3.60 13.55 -22.01
CA ILE A 138 -4.74 12.68 -21.70
C ILE A 138 -4.58 12.05 -20.32
N ILE A 139 -3.39 11.53 -19.98
CA ILE A 139 -3.13 10.97 -18.66
C ILE A 139 -3.39 12.00 -17.55
N TRP A 140 -2.77 13.19 -17.66
CA TRP A 140 -2.80 14.19 -16.59
C TRP A 140 -4.09 14.99 -16.52
N LYS A 141 -4.76 15.23 -17.65
CA LYS A 141 -5.94 16.10 -17.74
C LYS A 141 -7.27 15.37 -17.87
N VAL A 142 -7.23 14.07 -18.21
CA VAL A 142 -8.44 13.25 -18.39
C VAL A 142 -8.39 12.06 -17.40
N ILE A 143 -7.46 11.12 -17.59
CA ILE A 143 -7.50 9.85 -16.86
C ILE A 143 -7.33 10.05 -15.36
N ILE A 144 -6.29 10.74 -14.92
CA ILE A 144 -6.04 10.94 -13.48
C ILE A 144 -7.17 11.74 -12.80
N PRO A 145 -7.66 12.86 -13.36
CA PRO A 145 -8.78 13.57 -12.76
C PRO A 145 -10.09 12.78 -12.72
N GLU A 146 -10.43 12.05 -13.79
CA GLU A 146 -11.64 11.22 -13.84
C GLU A 146 -11.56 9.99 -12.93
N ALA A 147 -10.39 9.33 -12.86
CA ALA A 147 -10.15 8.19 -11.98
C ALA A 147 -9.88 8.60 -10.52
N LYS A 148 -9.79 9.89 -10.19
CA LYS A 148 -9.34 10.38 -8.89
C LYS A 148 -10.10 9.78 -7.70
N PRO A 149 -11.44 9.65 -7.69
CA PRO A 149 -12.16 9.01 -6.58
C PRO A 149 -11.73 7.55 -6.39
N ALA A 150 -11.66 6.79 -7.49
CA ALA A 150 -11.23 5.39 -7.47
C ALA A 150 -9.76 5.22 -7.05
N LEU A 151 -8.88 6.12 -7.50
CA LEU A 151 -7.47 6.14 -7.09
C LEU A 151 -7.31 6.41 -5.58
N ILE A 152 -8.09 7.34 -5.01
CA ILE A 152 -8.07 7.62 -3.58
C ILE A 152 -8.61 6.42 -2.79
N THR A 153 -9.73 5.85 -3.21
CA THR A 153 -10.28 4.63 -2.60
C THR A 153 -9.27 3.49 -2.64
N GLY A 154 -8.63 3.27 -3.78
CA GLY A 154 -7.55 2.30 -3.93
C GLY A 154 -6.36 2.58 -3.00
N ALA A 155 -6.00 3.86 -2.78
CA ALA A 155 -4.95 4.26 -1.86
C ALA A 155 -5.30 3.90 -0.40
N VAL A 156 -6.54 4.13 0.01
CA VAL A 156 -7.02 3.75 1.34
C VAL A 156 -6.93 2.24 1.55
N ILE A 157 -7.45 1.46 0.59
CA ILE A 157 -7.42 -0.01 0.66
C ILE A 157 -5.96 -0.51 0.70
N SER A 158 -5.10 0.07 -0.13
CA SER A 158 -3.67 -0.28 -0.14
C SER A 158 -2.99 0.04 1.19
N THR A 159 -3.30 1.18 1.80
CA THR A 159 -2.74 1.58 3.10
C THR A 159 -3.12 0.57 4.20
N VAL A 160 -4.38 0.16 4.26
CA VAL A 160 -4.85 -0.86 5.22
C VAL A 160 -4.17 -2.21 4.98
N THR A 161 -4.01 -2.60 3.71
CA THR A 161 -3.30 -3.84 3.36
C THR A 161 -1.83 -3.80 3.79
N ILE A 162 -1.13 -2.68 3.54
CA ILE A 162 0.27 -2.48 3.93
C ILE A 162 0.42 -2.47 5.46
N LEU A 163 -0.56 -1.92 6.18
CA LEU A 163 -0.57 -1.98 7.65
C LEU A 163 -0.64 -3.44 8.14
N GLY A 164 -1.48 -4.27 7.54
CA GLY A 164 -1.51 -5.71 7.83
C GLY A 164 -0.16 -6.40 7.55
N TYR A 165 0.50 -6.04 6.46
CA TYR A 165 1.84 -6.54 6.15
C TYR A 165 2.90 -6.06 7.15
N SER A 166 2.81 -4.80 7.62
CA SER A 166 3.74 -4.27 8.64
C SER A 166 3.62 -5.02 9.96
N ALA A 167 2.42 -5.45 10.33
CA ALA A 167 2.22 -6.29 11.52
C ALA A 167 2.92 -7.65 11.37
N MET A 168 2.87 -8.28 10.18
CA MET A 168 3.60 -9.52 9.92
C MET A 168 5.12 -9.30 9.94
N ALA A 169 5.61 -8.15 9.48
CA ALA A 169 7.04 -7.81 9.51
C ALA A 169 7.60 -7.75 10.94
N GLY A 170 6.76 -7.47 11.93
CA GLY A 170 7.12 -7.53 13.35
C GLY A 170 7.64 -8.90 13.80
N THR A 171 7.26 -10.00 13.13
CA THR A 171 7.76 -11.36 13.45
C THR A 171 9.22 -11.58 13.08
N ILE A 172 9.79 -10.76 12.20
CA ILE A 172 11.15 -10.92 11.64
C ILE A 172 12.07 -9.77 12.11
N GLY A 173 11.72 -9.08 13.19
CA GLY A 173 12.56 -8.01 13.76
C GLY A 173 12.30 -6.62 13.16
N GLY A 174 11.18 -6.44 12.47
CA GLY A 174 10.57 -5.13 12.24
C GLY A 174 9.91 -4.64 13.53
N GLY A 175 9.87 -3.32 13.75
CA GLY A 175 9.20 -2.73 14.90
C GLY A 175 7.66 -2.78 14.81
N GLY A 176 7.02 -1.95 15.63
CA GLY A 176 5.58 -1.73 15.60
C GLY A 176 4.76 -2.65 16.50
N LEU A 177 3.43 -2.49 16.40
CA LEU A 177 2.48 -3.26 17.23
C LEU A 177 2.57 -4.77 16.97
N GLY A 178 2.91 -5.19 15.75
CA GLY A 178 3.08 -6.60 15.42
C GLY A 178 4.21 -7.25 16.22
N GLN A 179 5.36 -6.58 16.35
CA GLN A 179 6.47 -7.05 17.17
C GLN A 179 6.06 -7.14 18.65
N ILE A 180 5.36 -6.11 19.16
CA ILE A 180 4.92 -6.10 20.55
C ILE A 180 3.97 -7.26 20.82
N ALA A 181 2.99 -7.50 19.95
CA ALA A 181 2.04 -8.60 20.07
C ALA A 181 2.74 -9.97 20.10
N ILE A 182 3.75 -10.18 19.26
CA ILE A 182 4.48 -11.45 19.21
C ILE A 182 5.46 -11.56 20.39
N THR A 183 6.32 -10.56 20.61
CA THR A 183 7.42 -10.67 21.57
C THR A 183 6.93 -10.60 23.02
N TYR A 184 6.02 -9.70 23.32
CA TYR A 184 5.56 -9.48 24.70
C TYR A 184 4.21 -10.16 24.98
N GLY A 185 3.38 -10.38 23.96
CA GLY A 185 2.12 -11.10 24.10
C GLY A 185 2.32 -12.60 23.90
N TYR A 186 2.48 -13.06 22.67
CA TYR A 186 2.48 -14.49 22.34
C TYR A 186 3.64 -15.27 23.00
N GLN A 187 4.90 -14.80 22.87
CA GLN A 187 6.07 -15.50 23.41
C GLN A 187 6.14 -15.50 24.95
N LYS A 188 5.50 -14.52 25.61
CA LYS A 188 5.44 -14.44 27.09
C LYS A 188 4.12 -14.91 27.66
N TYR A 189 3.22 -15.46 26.82
CA TYR A 189 1.91 -15.97 27.21
C TYR A 189 1.04 -14.93 27.94
N ASP A 190 1.13 -13.64 27.51
CA ASP A 190 0.32 -12.55 28.03
C ASP A 190 -0.76 -12.14 27.00
N ASP A 191 -1.91 -12.82 27.05
CA ASP A 191 -3.02 -12.60 26.12
C ASP A 191 -3.57 -11.17 26.19
N GLN A 192 -3.44 -10.47 27.33
CA GLN A 192 -3.90 -9.09 27.48
C GLN A 192 -3.15 -8.14 26.55
N ILE A 193 -1.84 -8.37 26.38
CA ILE A 193 -1.00 -7.58 25.45
C ILE A 193 -1.40 -7.88 24.00
N VAL A 194 -1.66 -9.14 23.66
CA VAL A 194 -2.11 -9.52 22.30
C VAL A 194 -3.41 -8.79 21.97
N TRP A 195 -4.43 -8.88 22.85
CA TRP A 195 -5.71 -8.25 22.63
C TRP A 195 -5.63 -6.72 22.60
N LEU A 196 -4.76 -6.12 23.40
CA LEU A 196 -4.50 -4.69 23.34
C LEU A 196 -3.92 -4.29 21.97
N CYS A 197 -2.91 -5.01 21.47
CA CYS A 197 -2.34 -4.73 20.16
C CYS A 197 -3.37 -4.91 19.03
N VAL A 198 -4.27 -5.90 19.13
CA VAL A 198 -5.39 -6.07 18.20
C VAL A 198 -6.31 -4.86 18.25
N ALA A 199 -6.74 -4.42 19.43
CA ALA A 199 -7.63 -3.26 19.58
C ALA A 199 -6.98 -1.97 19.04
N LEU A 200 -5.69 -1.73 19.34
CA LEU A 200 -4.95 -0.58 18.83
C LEU A 200 -4.81 -0.62 17.29
N THR A 201 -4.54 -1.80 16.75
CA THR A 201 -4.45 -1.97 15.27
C THR A 201 -5.79 -1.67 14.60
N ILE A 202 -6.90 -2.19 15.14
CA ILE A 202 -8.25 -1.89 14.65
C ILE A 202 -8.51 -0.39 14.70
N LEU A 203 -8.18 0.28 15.80
CA LEU A 203 -8.38 1.72 15.95
C LEU A 203 -7.59 2.52 14.89
N ILE A 204 -6.32 2.17 14.68
CA ILE A 204 -5.47 2.82 13.66
C ILE A 204 -6.06 2.62 12.26
N VAL A 205 -6.47 1.38 11.93
CA VAL A 205 -7.11 1.06 10.64
C VAL A 205 -8.37 1.88 10.44
N GLN A 206 -9.26 1.95 11.43
CA GLN A 206 -10.50 2.72 11.34
C GLN A 206 -10.24 4.21 11.11
N ILE A 207 -9.29 4.80 11.84
CA ILE A 207 -8.92 6.21 11.66
C ILE A 207 -8.40 6.46 10.23
N LEU A 208 -7.47 5.64 9.76
CA LEU A 208 -6.89 5.78 8.42
C LEU A 208 -7.95 5.57 7.33
N GLN A 209 -8.80 4.57 7.49
CA GLN A 209 -9.86 4.25 6.53
C GLN A 209 -10.93 5.34 6.46
N GLU A 210 -11.48 5.77 7.59
CA GLU A 210 -12.51 6.81 7.63
C GLU A 210 -11.99 8.14 7.08
N PHE A 211 -10.77 8.53 7.49
CA PHE A 211 -10.16 9.75 6.98
C PHE A 211 -9.93 9.69 5.46
N GLY A 212 -9.39 8.58 4.97
CA GLY A 212 -9.16 8.40 3.54
C GLY A 212 -10.45 8.33 2.73
N MET A 213 -11.46 7.61 3.20
CA MET A 213 -12.78 7.53 2.55
C MET A 213 -13.53 8.86 2.58
N TYR A 214 -13.37 9.66 3.63
CA TYR A 214 -13.90 11.02 3.67
C TYR A 214 -13.31 11.89 2.54
N ILE A 215 -12.00 11.80 2.31
CA ILE A 215 -11.33 12.49 1.19
C ILE A 215 -11.85 11.97 -0.15
N ALA A 216 -11.99 10.65 -0.32
CA ALA A 216 -12.49 10.05 -1.54
C ALA A 216 -13.90 10.57 -1.89
N ARG A 217 -14.83 10.55 -0.94
CA ARG A 217 -16.21 11.04 -1.11
C ARG A 217 -16.27 12.52 -1.47
N ARG A 218 -15.43 13.37 -0.84
CA ARG A 218 -15.37 14.81 -1.18
C ARG A 218 -14.81 15.09 -2.58
N THR A 219 -14.06 14.16 -3.12
CA THR A 219 -13.43 14.29 -4.43
C THR A 219 -14.33 13.77 -5.55
N ASP A 220 -15.31 12.94 -5.22
CA ASP A 220 -16.27 12.39 -6.18
C ASP A 220 -17.27 13.46 -6.62
N ARG A 221 -17.08 13.96 -7.85
CA ARG A 221 -17.97 14.94 -8.47
C ARG A 221 -19.23 14.31 -9.06
N ARG A 222 -19.25 12.97 -9.26
CA ARG A 222 -20.38 12.25 -9.87
C ARG A 222 -21.57 12.11 -8.90
N ALA A 223 -21.35 12.24 -7.60
CA ALA A 223 -22.38 12.14 -6.58
C ALA A 223 -23.27 13.40 -6.48
N HIS A 224 -23.00 14.46 -7.26
CA HIS A 224 -23.73 15.73 -7.22
C HIS A 224 -24.40 16.11 -8.54
N SER A 225 -24.51 15.18 -9.49
CA SER A 225 -25.27 15.38 -10.74
C SER A 225 -26.54 14.52 -10.80
#